data_d3a315e4070cc3953973052fe7f38f54
#
_entry.id   d3a315e4070cc3953973052fe7f38f54
#
_cell.length_a   1.000
_cell.length_b   1.000
_cell.length_c   1.000
_cell.angle_alpha   90.00
_cell.angle_beta   90.00
_cell.angle_gamma   90.00
#
_symmetry.space_group_name_H-M   'P 1'
#
loop_
_entity.id
_entity.type
_entity.pdbx_description
1 polymer ?
#
loop_
_entity_poly.entity_id
_entity_poly.type
_entity_poly.pdbx_seq_one_letter_code
_entity_poly.pdbx_strand_id
1 'polypeptide(L)'
;MAYTATDVKNLRERTGAGMMDCKKAMEETGGDMEAAVDLLRAKGLAAVAKKSSRTAAEGLVGVAVAGTTGVAVEVNSETDFVAKNEQFQDFVRKTTEVALGQGSDDIDALKSAAYPGGGTVEDKLTNNVATIGENQQVRRMKTVAVKQGVVVPYMHNAAAPNLGKIGVLVALESEAGADVLEPLGKQIAMHIAAAFPQALNAEGLDADMIARERKIAAEKAAESGKPADVQAKMVDGAVAKFAKENALLSQLFVMDNKTPVAQVVDQAGKAAGAKIELVDYVRFQLGEGIEKVESDFAAEVAAAAGLA
;
A
#
# COMPACT_ATOMS: atom_id res chain seq x y z
N MET A 1 -13.69 42.88 17.81
CA MET A 1 -13.65 41.48 17.44
C MET A 1 -12.84 40.76 18.51
N ALA A 2 -13.28 39.59 18.99
CA ALA A 2 -12.64 38.90 20.11
C ALA A 2 -11.36 38.09 19.68
N TYR A 3 -10.97 38.12 18.42
CA TYR A 3 -9.80 37.44 17.86
C TYR A 3 -9.12 38.26 16.75
N THR A 4 -7.85 37.96 16.46
CA THR A 4 -7.02 38.64 15.46
C THR A 4 -6.75 37.74 14.24
N ALA A 5 -6.22 38.33 13.16
CA ALA A 5 -5.75 37.56 12.01
C ALA A 5 -4.61 36.58 12.39
N THR A 6 -3.82 36.92 13.39
CA THR A 6 -2.77 36.04 13.95
C THR A 6 -3.37 34.80 14.62
N ASP A 7 -4.48 34.97 15.35
CA ASP A 7 -5.17 33.84 15.99
C ASP A 7 -5.74 32.86 14.94
N VAL A 8 -6.31 33.40 13.85
CA VAL A 8 -6.78 32.57 12.73
C VAL A 8 -5.60 31.80 12.07
N LYS A 9 -4.44 32.45 11.91
CA LYS A 9 -3.23 31.81 11.40
C LYS A 9 -2.75 30.70 12.34
N ASN A 10 -2.68 30.98 13.65
CA ASN A 10 -2.29 30.01 14.65
C ASN A 10 -3.24 28.79 14.68
N LEU A 11 -4.55 29.05 14.60
CA LEU A 11 -5.55 27.99 14.51
C LEU A 11 -5.35 27.12 13.27
N ARG A 12 -5.05 27.74 12.11
CA ARG A 12 -4.73 27.01 10.88
C ARG A 12 -3.45 26.19 11.01
N GLU A 13 -2.40 26.71 11.61
CA GLU A 13 -1.15 25.96 11.83
C GLU A 13 -1.35 24.77 12.76
N ARG A 14 -2.19 24.90 13.79
CA ARG A 14 -2.53 23.81 14.73
C ARG A 14 -3.43 22.74 14.10
N THR A 15 -4.41 23.13 13.30
CA THR A 15 -5.45 22.21 12.80
C THR A 15 -5.23 21.77 11.36
N GLY A 16 -4.48 22.56 10.57
CA GLY A 16 -4.34 22.37 9.12
C GLY A 16 -5.60 22.68 8.32
N ALA A 17 -6.67 23.18 8.96
CA ALA A 17 -7.94 23.51 8.32
C ALA A 17 -7.79 24.71 7.36
N GLY A 18 -8.77 24.89 6.47
CA GLY A 18 -8.81 26.01 5.54
C GLY A 18 -8.90 27.37 6.29
N MET A 19 -8.27 28.42 5.75
CA MET A 19 -8.25 29.75 6.36
C MET A 19 -9.66 30.27 6.66
N MET A 20 -10.62 30.05 5.76
CA MET A 20 -12.00 30.49 5.92
C MET A 20 -12.75 29.69 6.99
N ASP A 21 -12.43 28.39 7.11
CA ASP A 21 -13.03 27.54 8.14
C ASP A 21 -12.49 27.91 9.52
N CYS A 22 -11.18 28.19 9.63
CA CYS A 22 -10.57 28.70 10.84
C CYS A 22 -11.20 30.05 11.25
N LYS A 23 -11.39 30.98 10.31
CA LYS A 23 -12.05 32.26 10.58
C LYS A 23 -13.48 32.07 11.11
N LYS A 24 -14.28 31.22 10.43
CA LYS A 24 -15.65 30.92 10.88
C LYS A 24 -15.67 30.26 12.26
N ALA A 25 -14.74 29.32 12.51
CA ALA A 25 -14.65 28.67 13.81
C ALA A 25 -14.33 29.69 14.92
N MET A 26 -13.39 30.61 14.70
CA MET A 26 -13.10 31.71 15.65
C MET A 26 -14.29 32.65 15.86
N GLU A 27 -15.07 32.92 14.82
CA GLU A 27 -16.31 33.70 14.92
C GLU A 27 -17.36 32.99 15.78
N GLU A 28 -17.63 31.71 15.47
CA GLU A 28 -18.64 30.88 16.15
C GLU A 28 -18.30 30.65 17.64
N THR A 29 -17.01 30.61 17.99
CA THR A 29 -16.55 30.38 19.37
C THR A 29 -16.19 31.65 20.12
N GLY A 30 -16.49 32.84 19.54
CA GLY A 30 -16.20 34.11 20.18
C GLY A 30 -14.72 34.39 20.41
N GLY A 31 -13.83 33.75 19.66
CA GLY A 31 -12.38 33.90 19.76
C GLY A 31 -11.70 32.89 20.70
N ASP A 32 -12.42 31.94 21.25
CA ASP A 32 -11.85 30.88 22.06
C ASP A 32 -11.13 29.84 21.14
N MET A 33 -9.80 29.74 21.32
CA MET A 33 -8.92 28.91 20.49
C MET A 33 -9.21 27.42 20.65
N GLU A 34 -9.41 26.94 21.87
CA GLU A 34 -9.63 25.52 22.14
C GLU A 34 -11.02 25.08 21.64
N ALA A 35 -12.06 25.90 21.93
CA ALA A 35 -13.39 25.65 21.39
C ALA A 35 -13.41 25.67 19.85
N ALA A 36 -12.59 26.52 19.20
CA ALA A 36 -12.47 26.55 17.76
C ALA A 36 -11.79 25.29 17.20
N VAL A 37 -10.77 24.75 17.88
CA VAL A 37 -10.15 23.44 17.54
C VAL A 37 -11.19 22.32 17.63
N ASP A 38 -11.94 22.24 18.72
CA ASP A 38 -12.99 21.22 18.92
C ASP A 38 -14.09 21.33 17.86
N LEU A 39 -14.51 22.54 17.53
CA LEU A 39 -15.50 22.79 16.48
C LEU A 39 -15.02 22.32 15.10
N LEU A 40 -13.77 22.62 14.75
CA LEU A 40 -13.18 22.18 13.48
C LEU A 40 -13.03 20.65 13.43
N ARG A 41 -12.66 20.02 14.55
CA ARG A 41 -12.60 18.55 14.67
C ARG A 41 -13.99 17.93 14.48
N ALA A 42 -15.01 18.46 15.13
CA ALA A 42 -16.40 17.99 14.98
C ALA A 42 -16.90 18.13 13.53
N LYS A 43 -16.63 19.26 12.87
CA LYS A 43 -16.95 19.47 11.44
C LYS A 43 -16.20 18.49 10.53
N GLY A 44 -14.94 18.19 10.83
CA GLY A 44 -14.13 17.21 10.12
C GLY A 44 -14.70 15.80 10.23
N LEU A 45 -15.07 15.35 11.41
CA LEU A 45 -15.72 14.06 11.65
C LEU A 45 -17.04 13.93 10.88
N ALA A 46 -17.87 14.99 10.86
CA ALA A 46 -19.10 15.00 10.07
C ALA A 46 -18.82 14.88 8.55
N ALA A 47 -17.76 15.50 8.06
CA ALA A 47 -17.34 15.37 6.65
C ALA A 47 -16.87 13.95 6.32
N VAL A 48 -16.11 13.29 7.20
CA VAL A 48 -15.71 11.88 7.06
C VAL A 48 -16.94 11.00 7.02
N ALA A 49 -17.85 11.11 7.99
CA ALA A 49 -19.06 10.29 8.05
C ALA A 49 -19.91 10.40 6.77
N LYS A 50 -20.03 11.61 6.21
CA LYS A 50 -20.78 11.86 4.97
C LYS A 50 -20.16 11.23 3.73
N LYS A 51 -18.83 11.05 3.73
CA LYS A 51 -18.07 10.58 2.57
C LYS A 51 -17.66 9.10 2.68
N SER A 52 -17.72 8.50 3.87
CA SER A 52 -17.20 7.15 4.15
C SER A 52 -17.78 6.03 3.28
N SER A 53 -18.98 6.23 2.71
CA SER A 53 -19.61 5.26 1.80
C SER A 53 -19.11 5.35 0.35
N ARG A 54 -18.30 6.35 0.00
CA ARG A 54 -17.79 6.52 -1.36
C ARG A 54 -16.59 5.61 -1.58
N THR A 55 -16.54 4.94 -2.73
CA THR A 55 -15.42 4.08 -3.08
C THR A 55 -14.13 4.88 -3.21
N ALA A 56 -13.10 4.48 -2.47
CA ALA A 56 -11.76 5.06 -2.50
C ALA A 56 -10.77 3.98 -2.96
N ALA A 57 -10.49 3.90 -4.25
CA ALA A 57 -9.62 2.89 -4.86
C ALA A 57 -8.38 3.49 -5.54
N GLU A 58 -8.31 4.82 -5.62
CA GLU A 58 -7.12 5.59 -6.02
C GLU A 58 -6.31 6.01 -4.79
N GLY A 59 -5.30 6.85 -4.94
CA GLY A 59 -4.44 7.32 -3.85
C GLY A 59 -2.97 6.97 -4.06
N LEU A 60 -2.26 6.56 -2.99
CA LEU A 60 -0.83 6.23 -3.04
C LEU A 60 -0.46 5.08 -2.10
N VAL A 61 0.55 4.34 -2.51
CA VAL A 61 1.35 3.48 -1.64
C VAL A 61 2.61 4.24 -1.26
N GLY A 62 2.93 4.27 0.03
CA GLY A 62 4.21 4.76 0.55
C GLY A 62 5.08 3.61 1.03
N VAL A 63 6.40 3.72 0.85
CA VAL A 63 7.39 2.80 1.42
C VAL A 63 8.44 3.57 2.20
N ALA A 64 8.88 3.03 3.33
CA ALA A 64 9.98 3.59 4.12
C ALA A 64 10.86 2.48 4.67
N VAL A 65 12.16 2.74 4.79
CA VAL A 65 13.15 1.79 5.30
C VAL A 65 14.10 2.51 6.27
N ALA A 66 14.42 1.84 7.36
CA ALA A 66 15.48 2.23 8.30
C ALA A 66 16.30 1.00 8.67
N GLY A 67 17.55 0.95 8.21
CA GLY A 67 18.46 -0.18 8.45
C GLY A 67 17.88 -1.50 7.94
N THR A 68 17.57 -2.39 8.87
CA THR A 68 17.09 -3.75 8.60
C THR A 68 15.56 -3.88 8.63
N THR A 69 14.82 -2.78 8.72
CA THR A 69 13.35 -2.78 8.79
C THR A 69 12.77 -1.89 7.70
N GLY A 70 11.69 -2.33 7.08
CA GLY A 70 10.93 -1.55 6.10
C GLY A 70 9.43 -1.71 6.30
N VAL A 71 8.67 -0.71 5.87
CA VAL A 71 7.21 -0.71 5.92
C VAL A 71 6.62 -0.19 4.60
N ALA A 72 5.53 -0.78 4.18
CA ALA A 72 4.66 -0.27 3.14
C ALA A 72 3.30 0.12 3.73
N VAL A 73 2.75 1.26 3.31
CA VAL A 73 1.43 1.73 3.73
C VAL A 73 0.63 2.12 2.49
N GLU A 74 -0.62 1.68 2.40
CA GLU A 74 -1.56 2.10 1.37
C GLU A 74 -2.56 3.10 1.94
N VAL A 75 -2.63 4.28 1.32
CA VAL A 75 -3.63 5.31 1.62
C VAL A 75 -4.46 5.57 0.38
N ASN A 76 -5.76 5.28 0.48
CA ASN A 76 -6.68 5.42 -0.64
C ASN A 76 -7.38 6.79 -0.65
N SER A 77 -7.80 7.21 -1.85
CA SER A 77 -8.67 8.36 -2.14
C SER A 77 -9.66 8.00 -3.24
N GLU A 78 -10.63 8.89 -3.52
CA GLU A 78 -11.65 8.64 -4.55
C GLU A 78 -11.05 8.76 -5.96
N THR A 79 -10.21 9.79 -6.20
CA THR A 79 -9.66 10.10 -7.52
C THR A 79 -8.13 10.09 -7.56
N ASP A 80 -7.57 9.92 -8.75
CA ASP A 80 -6.12 9.99 -9.00
C ASP A 80 -5.56 11.42 -8.94
N PHE A 81 -6.41 12.44 -8.99
CA PHE A 81 -6.01 13.85 -8.82
C PHE A 81 -5.43 14.09 -7.43
N VAL A 82 -6.00 13.45 -6.40
CA VAL A 82 -5.54 13.56 -5.01
C VAL A 82 -4.10 13.03 -4.86
N ALA A 83 -3.71 12.02 -5.62
CA ALA A 83 -2.34 11.51 -5.62
C ALA A 83 -1.28 12.57 -6.01
N LYS A 84 -1.68 13.63 -6.72
CA LYS A 84 -0.81 14.75 -7.11
C LYS A 84 -0.86 15.92 -6.12
N ASN A 85 -1.76 15.86 -5.14
CA ASN A 85 -1.91 16.90 -4.12
C ASN A 85 -0.78 16.82 -3.10
N GLU A 86 -0.04 17.91 -2.90
CA GLU A 86 1.13 17.96 -2.00
C GLU A 86 0.75 17.64 -0.54
N GLN A 87 -0.42 18.11 -0.06
CA GLN A 87 -0.90 17.84 1.29
C GLN A 87 -1.18 16.34 1.49
N PHE A 88 -1.73 15.67 0.48
CA PHE A 88 -1.97 14.24 0.51
C PHE A 88 -0.66 13.45 0.45
N GLN A 89 0.27 13.83 -0.43
CA GLN A 89 1.60 13.20 -0.52
C GLN A 89 2.38 13.33 0.80
N ASP A 90 2.35 14.52 1.43
CA ASP A 90 2.98 14.74 2.73
C ASP A 90 2.34 13.87 3.82
N PHE A 91 1.02 13.76 3.80
CA PHE A 91 0.29 12.88 4.72
C PHE A 91 0.70 11.41 4.55
N VAL A 92 0.74 10.88 3.32
CA VAL A 92 1.14 9.49 3.06
C VAL A 92 2.59 9.26 3.50
N ARG A 93 3.51 10.17 3.18
CA ARG A 93 4.92 10.07 3.57
C ARG A 93 5.08 9.99 5.08
N LYS A 94 4.54 10.97 5.81
CA LYS A 94 4.64 11.05 7.27
C LYS A 94 3.95 9.87 7.96
N THR A 95 2.79 9.44 7.47
CA THR A 95 2.10 8.25 7.98
C THR A 95 2.96 6.99 7.79
N THR A 96 3.65 6.86 6.65
CA THR A 96 4.57 5.75 6.40
C THR A 96 5.80 5.80 7.33
N GLU A 97 6.33 6.99 7.61
CA GLU A 97 7.42 7.18 8.58
C GLU A 97 6.98 6.84 10.02
N VAL A 98 5.77 7.22 10.41
CA VAL A 98 5.17 6.84 11.72
C VAL A 98 5.01 5.31 11.80
N ALA A 99 4.50 4.68 10.74
CA ALA A 99 4.35 3.23 10.66
C ALA A 99 5.70 2.49 10.80
N LEU A 100 6.76 3.02 10.19
CA LEU A 100 8.11 2.46 10.32
C LEU A 100 8.59 2.49 11.78
N GLY A 101 8.33 3.58 12.50
CA GLY A 101 8.68 3.72 13.92
C GLY A 101 7.86 2.82 14.84
N GLN A 102 6.68 2.36 14.42
CA GLN A 102 5.80 1.50 15.20
C GLN A 102 6.30 0.05 15.27
N GLY A 103 6.91 -0.47 14.18
CA GLY A 103 7.46 -1.81 14.12
C GLY A 103 6.43 -2.96 14.20
N SER A 104 5.16 -2.70 13.87
CA SER A 104 4.07 -3.69 13.85
C SER A 104 3.15 -3.45 12.65
N ASP A 105 2.27 -4.42 12.35
CA ASP A 105 1.29 -4.34 11.26
C ASP A 105 -0.09 -3.87 11.75
N ASP A 106 -0.17 -3.33 12.97
CA ASP A 106 -1.43 -2.89 13.57
C ASP A 106 -1.87 -1.53 13.01
N ILE A 107 -2.86 -1.56 12.14
CA ILE A 107 -3.42 -0.38 11.48
C ILE A 107 -4.16 0.56 12.45
N ASP A 108 -4.79 0.03 13.48
CA ASP A 108 -5.54 0.83 14.45
C ASP A 108 -4.58 1.53 15.41
N ALA A 109 -3.48 0.85 15.78
CA ALA A 109 -2.39 1.49 16.50
C ALA A 109 -1.73 2.60 15.64
N LEU A 110 -1.54 2.39 14.32
CA LEU A 110 -1.04 3.44 13.42
C LEU A 110 -1.97 4.64 13.39
N LYS A 111 -3.28 4.43 13.24
CA LYS A 111 -4.26 5.54 13.22
C LYS A 111 -4.24 6.35 14.51
N SER A 112 -4.03 5.69 15.65
CA SER A 112 -3.96 6.32 16.97
C SER A 112 -2.60 6.92 17.30
N ALA A 113 -1.56 6.63 16.52
CA ALA A 113 -0.20 7.11 16.76
C ALA A 113 -0.08 8.63 16.60
N ALA A 114 0.86 9.23 17.34
CA ALA A 114 1.15 10.65 17.25
C ALA A 114 1.65 11.03 15.85
N TYR A 115 1.03 12.04 15.26
CA TYR A 115 1.42 12.55 13.95
C TYR A 115 2.41 13.72 14.08
N PRO A 116 3.46 13.79 13.25
CA PRO A 116 4.39 14.92 13.23
C PRO A 116 3.67 16.25 12.96
N GLY A 117 3.75 17.16 13.92
CA GLY A 117 3.05 18.45 13.89
C GLY A 117 1.80 18.54 14.77
N GLY A 118 1.45 17.46 15.48
CA GLY A 118 0.39 17.39 16.49
C GLY A 118 -0.82 16.57 16.06
N GLY A 119 -1.56 16.10 17.07
CA GLY A 119 -2.68 15.19 16.89
C GLY A 119 -2.25 13.75 16.55
N THR A 120 -3.18 12.94 16.10
CA THR A 120 -2.98 11.57 15.65
C THR A 120 -2.99 11.47 14.13
N VAL A 121 -2.58 10.32 13.58
CA VAL A 121 -2.73 10.01 12.15
C VAL A 121 -4.20 10.13 11.73
N GLU A 122 -5.15 9.65 12.56
CA GLU A 122 -6.59 9.75 12.32
C GLU A 122 -7.10 11.19 12.33
N ASP A 123 -6.62 12.04 13.26
CA ASP A 123 -6.96 13.47 13.27
C ASP A 123 -6.50 14.13 11.96
N LYS A 124 -5.30 13.79 11.48
CA LYS A 124 -4.78 14.34 10.22
C LYS A 124 -5.52 13.83 9.01
N LEU A 125 -5.90 12.54 8.98
CA LEU A 125 -6.75 11.96 7.94
C LEU A 125 -8.11 12.68 7.88
N THR A 126 -8.76 12.85 9.03
CA THR A 126 -10.03 13.58 9.18
C THR A 126 -9.94 15.00 8.59
N ASN A 127 -8.86 15.70 8.92
CA ASN A 127 -8.62 17.04 8.38
C ASN A 127 -8.39 17.02 6.86
N ASN A 128 -7.67 16.05 6.33
CA ASN A 128 -7.47 15.91 4.89
C ASN A 128 -8.79 15.64 4.15
N VAL A 129 -9.65 14.76 4.68
CA VAL A 129 -10.99 14.51 4.11
C VAL A 129 -11.83 15.78 4.08
N ALA A 130 -11.75 16.60 5.13
CA ALA A 130 -12.48 17.86 5.22
C ALA A 130 -11.95 18.91 4.21
N THR A 131 -10.63 19.04 4.09
CA THR A 131 -9.97 20.10 3.28
C THR A 131 -9.85 19.75 1.80
N ILE A 132 -9.50 18.50 1.47
CA ILE A 132 -9.38 18.02 0.09
C ILE A 132 -10.76 17.72 -0.50
N GLY A 133 -11.70 17.28 0.33
CA GLY A 133 -13.10 17.11 -0.07
C GLY A 133 -13.43 15.72 -0.60
N GLU A 134 -12.51 14.77 -0.53
CA GLU A 134 -12.70 13.37 -0.94
C GLU A 134 -12.62 12.40 0.26
N ASN A 135 -13.27 11.23 0.12
CA ASN A 135 -13.07 10.11 1.03
C ASN A 135 -11.61 9.67 0.98
N GLN A 136 -10.99 9.48 2.14
CA GLN A 136 -9.63 8.97 2.24
C GLN A 136 -9.56 7.92 3.35
N GLN A 137 -8.69 6.94 3.18
CA GLN A 137 -8.54 5.84 4.12
C GLN A 137 -7.08 5.39 4.22
N VAL A 138 -6.53 5.28 5.43
CA VAL A 138 -5.34 4.47 5.71
C VAL A 138 -5.79 3.02 5.74
N ARG A 139 -5.55 2.29 4.64
CA ARG A 139 -6.20 1.00 4.37
C ARG A 139 -5.47 -0.19 4.93
N ARG A 140 -4.19 -0.28 4.65
CA ARG A 140 -3.34 -1.40 5.06
C ARG A 140 -1.89 -0.99 5.20
N MET A 141 -1.18 -1.74 6.02
CA MET A 141 0.26 -1.62 6.17
C MET A 141 0.89 -3.00 6.31
N LYS A 142 2.17 -3.12 6.00
CA LYS A 142 2.94 -4.33 6.21
C LYS A 142 4.40 -3.98 6.47
N THR A 143 4.95 -4.54 7.54
CA THR A 143 6.34 -4.40 7.94
C THR A 143 7.10 -5.67 7.59
N VAL A 144 8.35 -5.51 7.14
CA VAL A 144 9.32 -6.59 6.99
C VAL A 144 10.61 -6.22 7.69
N ALA A 145 11.30 -7.19 8.26
CA ALA A 145 12.58 -6.98 8.92
C ALA A 145 13.50 -8.18 8.76
N VAL A 146 14.81 -7.93 8.81
CA VAL A 146 15.85 -8.95 8.88
C VAL A 146 16.71 -8.72 10.14
N LYS A 147 17.32 -9.78 10.64
CA LYS A 147 18.24 -9.66 11.78
C LYS A 147 19.57 -9.06 11.35
N GLN A 148 20.06 -9.44 10.19
CA GLN A 148 21.29 -8.99 9.58
C GLN A 148 21.11 -8.94 8.06
N GLY A 149 21.51 -7.83 7.43
CA GLY A 149 21.33 -7.64 5.99
C GLY A 149 20.64 -6.33 5.67
N VAL A 150 19.75 -6.33 4.68
CA VAL A 150 19.05 -5.12 4.22
C VAL A 150 17.58 -5.38 3.90
N VAL A 151 16.77 -4.35 4.06
CA VAL A 151 15.45 -4.25 3.41
C VAL A 151 15.56 -3.22 2.29
N VAL A 152 15.23 -3.63 1.06
CA VAL A 152 15.38 -2.78 -0.13
C VAL A 152 14.01 -2.33 -0.62
N PRO A 153 13.74 -1.01 -0.66
CA PRO A 153 12.51 -0.46 -1.18
C PRO A 153 12.58 -0.28 -2.70
N TYR A 154 11.44 -0.45 -3.36
CA TYR A 154 11.25 -0.11 -4.76
C TYR A 154 9.86 0.47 -4.99
N MET A 155 9.78 1.56 -5.74
CA MET A 155 8.52 2.17 -6.13
C MET A 155 8.38 2.13 -7.64
N HIS A 156 7.36 1.43 -8.12
CA HIS A 156 7.00 1.40 -9.54
C HIS A 156 5.89 2.42 -9.81
N ASN A 157 6.00 3.15 -10.93
CA ASN A 157 5.13 4.29 -11.25
C ASN A 157 5.09 5.33 -10.12
N ALA A 158 6.29 5.79 -9.73
CA ALA A 158 6.46 6.77 -8.67
C ALA A 158 5.79 8.11 -9.03
N ALA A 159 4.97 8.63 -8.11
CA ALA A 159 4.41 9.98 -8.17
C ALA A 159 5.33 11.00 -7.47
N ALA A 160 6.05 10.55 -6.44
CA ALA A 160 7.05 11.29 -5.69
C ALA A 160 8.07 10.29 -5.09
N PRO A 161 9.19 10.73 -4.50
CA PRO A 161 10.13 9.84 -3.84
C PRO A 161 9.42 8.93 -2.82
N ASN A 162 9.56 7.60 -2.98
CA ASN A 162 8.97 6.55 -2.15
C ASN A 162 7.42 6.52 -2.11
N LEU A 163 6.75 7.24 -3.01
CA LEU A 163 5.30 7.26 -3.14
C LEU A 163 4.90 6.91 -4.58
N GLY A 164 3.94 6.01 -4.76
CA GLY A 164 3.49 5.63 -6.11
C GLY A 164 2.36 4.61 -6.11
N LYS A 165 2.22 3.89 -7.22
CA LYS A 165 1.11 2.94 -7.42
C LYS A 165 1.44 1.51 -7.00
N ILE A 166 2.70 1.08 -7.07
CA ILE A 166 3.13 -0.24 -6.61
C ILE A 166 4.38 -0.05 -5.76
N GLY A 167 4.26 -0.33 -4.47
CA GLY A 167 5.35 -0.34 -3.52
C GLY A 167 5.82 -1.76 -3.23
N VAL A 168 7.13 -1.97 -3.28
CA VAL A 168 7.76 -3.26 -2.99
C VAL A 168 8.84 -3.10 -1.95
N LEU A 169 8.92 -4.04 -1.02
CA LEU A 169 10.01 -4.22 -0.08
C LEU A 169 10.57 -5.62 -0.25
N VAL A 170 11.88 -5.75 -0.30
CA VAL A 170 12.60 -7.04 -0.38
C VAL A 170 13.51 -7.16 0.82
N ALA A 171 13.34 -8.21 1.60
CA ALA A 171 14.13 -8.52 2.79
C ALA A 171 15.20 -9.58 2.47
N LEU A 172 16.47 -9.15 2.48
CA LEU A 172 17.64 -10.01 2.24
C LEU A 172 18.43 -10.17 3.53
N GLU A 173 18.51 -11.40 4.02
CA GLU A 173 19.33 -11.74 5.18
C GLU A 173 20.70 -12.24 4.72
N SER A 174 21.78 -11.61 5.18
CA SER A 174 23.15 -11.94 4.80
C SER A 174 24.17 -11.16 5.65
N GLU A 175 25.41 -11.68 5.70
CA GLU A 175 26.60 -10.96 6.17
C GLU A 175 27.30 -10.16 5.05
N ALA A 176 26.84 -10.28 3.80
CA ALA A 176 27.36 -9.49 2.68
C ALA A 176 27.10 -8.00 2.87
N GLY A 177 27.95 -7.17 2.28
CA GLY A 177 27.83 -5.71 2.36
C GLY A 177 26.61 -5.17 1.59
N ALA A 178 26.17 -3.97 1.97
CA ALA A 178 25.04 -3.29 1.32
C ALA A 178 25.30 -3.03 -0.18
N ASP A 179 26.55 -2.84 -0.58
CA ASP A 179 26.98 -2.67 -1.99
C ASP A 179 26.65 -3.87 -2.88
N VAL A 180 26.53 -5.07 -2.30
CA VAL A 180 26.07 -6.29 -2.97
C VAL A 180 24.55 -6.45 -2.84
N LEU A 181 24.02 -6.26 -1.62
CA LEU A 181 22.62 -6.58 -1.30
C LEU A 181 21.63 -5.59 -1.89
N GLU A 182 21.93 -4.29 -1.90
CA GLU A 182 21.00 -3.28 -2.41
C GLU A 182 20.75 -3.40 -3.91
N PRO A 183 21.75 -3.55 -4.79
CA PRO A 183 21.51 -3.78 -6.22
C PRO A 183 20.73 -5.07 -6.50
N LEU A 184 21.05 -6.16 -5.80
CA LEU A 184 20.33 -7.43 -5.92
C LEU A 184 18.87 -7.28 -5.50
N GLY A 185 18.64 -6.69 -4.31
CA GLY A 185 17.30 -6.45 -3.79
C GLY A 185 16.46 -5.58 -4.70
N LYS A 186 17.05 -4.54 -5.31
CA LYS A 186 16.37 -3.69 -6.27
C LYS A 186 15.96 -4.43 -7.55
N GLN A 187 16.80 -5.31 -8.08
CA GLN A 187 16.46 -6.14 -9.23
C GLN A 187 15.33 -7.14 -8.91
N ILE A 188 15.39 -7.76 -7.72
CA ILE A 188 14.33 -8.66 -7.24
C ILE A 188 13.02 -7.86 -7.02
N ALA A 189 13.08 -6.66 -6.46
CA ALA A 189 11.92 -5.82 -6.27
C ALA A 189 11.25 -5.40 -7.59
N MET A 190 12.05 -5.11 -8.63
CA MET A 190 11.53 -4.86 -9.99
C MET A 190 10.84 -6.12 -10.56
N HIS A 191 11.42 -7.31 -10.34
CA HIS A 191 10.79 -8.57 -10.70
C HIS A 191 9.44 -8.75 -9.98
N ILE A 192 9.40 -8.56 -8.65
CA ILE A 192 8.17 -8.68 -7.85
C ILE A 192 7.09 -7.71 -8.34
N ALA A 193 7.46 -6.47 -8.66
CA ALA A 193 6.52 -5.49 -9.21
C ALA A 193 5.88 -5.95 -10.52
N ALA A 194 6.67 -6.60 -11.39
CA ALA A 194 6.25 -7.03 -12.73
C ALA A 194 5.57 -8.41 -12.74
N ALA A 195 6.13 -9.39 -12.03
CA ALA A 195 5.72 -10.80 -12.09
C ALA A 195 4.60 -11.16 -11.10
N PHE A 196 4.30 -10.27 -10.14
CA PHE A 196 3.21 -10.43 -9.18
C PHE A 196 3.19 -11.81 -8.48
N PRO A 197 4.27 -12.23 -7.81
CA PRO A 197 4.27 -13.48 -7.06
C PRO A 197 3.23 -13.44 -5.94
N GLN A 198 2.60 -14.60 -5.69
CA GLN A 198 1.55 -14.73 -4.67
C GLN A 198 2.12 -15.18 -3.31
N ALA A 199 3.29 -15.79 -3.31
CA ALA A 199 4.00 -16.21 -2.11
C ALA A 199 5.51 -16.25 -2.36
N LEU A 200 6.29 -16.33 -1.27
CA LEU A 200 7.74 -16.48 -1.35
C LEU A 200 8.14 -17.83 -1.98
N ASN A 201 7.51 -18.91 -1.54
CA ASN A 201 7.72 -20.29 -1.99
C ASN A 201 6.38 -21.02 -2.22
N ALA A 202 6.42 -22.23 -2.74
CA ALA A 202 5.22 -22.99 -3.07
C ALA A 202 4.37 -23.34 -1.83
N GLU A 203 5.01 -23.54 -0.69
CA GLU A 203 4.37 -23.88 0.58
C GLU A 203 3.58 -22.71 1.16
N GLY A 204 3.96 -21.47 0.81
CA GLY A 204 3.28 -20.25 1.24
C GLY A 204 2.08 -19.85 0.37
N LEU A 205 1.81 -20.58 -0.74
CA LEU A 205 0.64 -20.31 -1.57
C LEU A 205 -0.65 -20.62 -0.84
N ASP A 206 -1.65 -19.78 -1.06
CA ASP A 206 -2.97 -19.92 -0.48
C ASP A 206 -3.62 -21.26 -0.87
N ALA A 207 -4.12 -22.01 0.13
CA ALA A 207 -4.69 -23.34 -0.08
C ALA A 207 -5.93 -23.32 -0.99
N ASP A 208 -6.74 -22.25 -0.92
CA ASP A 208 -7.94 -22.11 -1.76
C ASP A 208 -7.56 -21.81 -3.21
N MET A 209 -6.47 -21.09 -3.45
CA MET A 209 -5.91 -20.90 -4.79
C MET A 209 -5.48 -22.23 -5.39
N ILE A 210 -4.74 -23.05 -4.63
CA ILE A 210 -4.30 -24.38 -5.06
C ILE A 210 -5.50 -25.29 -5.29
N ALA A 211 -6.51 -25.30 -4.41
CA ALA A 211 -7.71 -26.10 -4.56
C ALA A 211 -8.52 -25.71 -5.82
N ARG A 212 -8.63 -24.41 -6.10
CA ARG A 212 -9.28 -23.89 -7.30
C ARG A 212 -8.57 -24.33 -8.57
N GLU A 213 -7.23 -24.20 -8.61
CA GLU A 213 -6.42 -24.65 -9.76
C GLU A 213 -6.54 -26.16 -9.98
N ARG A 214 -6.51 -26.96 -8.90
CA ARG A 214 -6.71 -28.41 -8.95
C ARG A 214 -8.07 -28.76 -9.53
N LYS A 215 -9.14 -28.05 -9.15
CA LYS A 215 -10.48 -28.26 -9.71
C LYS A 215 -10.52 -27.97 -11.21
N ILE A 216 -9.98 -26.83 -11.64
CA ILE A 216 -9.90 -26.45 -13.07
C ILE A 216 -9.11 -27.48 -13.86
N ALA A 217 -7.97 -27.92 -13.33
CA ALA A 217 -7.14 -28.93 -13.95
C ALA A 217 -7.85 -30.30 -14.08
N ALA A 218 -8.64 -30.69 -13.05
CA ALA A 218 -9.43 -31.93 -13.06
C ALA A 218 -10.53 -31.90 -14.12
N GLU A 219 -11.25 -30.79 -14.26
CA GLU A 219 -12.26 -30.59 -15.29
C GLU A 219 -11.64 -30.73 -16.70
N LYS A 220 -10.54 -30.04 -16.97
CA LYS A 220 -9.78 -30.15 -18.24
C LYS A 220 -9.25 -31.58 -18.51
N ALA A 221 -8.78 -32.26 -17.46
CA ALA A 221 -8.26 -33.63 -17.60
C ALA A 221 -9.40 -34.59 -17.92
N ALA A 222 -10.59 -34.46 -17.35
CA ALA A 222 -11.77 -35.27 -17.65
C ALA A 222 -12.21 -35.11 -19.10
N GLU A 223 -12.21 -33.88 -19.64
CA GLU A 223 -12.54 -33.62 -21.05
C GLU A 223 -11.53 -34.23 -22.03
N SER A 224 -10.31 -34.55 -21.58
CA SER A 224 -9.28 -35.14 -22.45
C SER A 224 -9.56 -36.57 -22.91
N GLY A 225 -10.51 -37.28 -22.27
CA GLY A 225 -10.85 -38.67 -22.56
C GLY A 225 -9.72 -39.70 -22.26
N LYS A 226 -8.67 -39.28 -21.56
CA LYS A 226 -7.51 -40.13 -21.22
C LYS A 226 -7.82 -41.05 -20.02
N PRO A 227 -7.07 -42.15 -19.84
CA PRO A 227 -7.17 -43.02 -18.65
C PRO A 227 -7.04 -42.25 -17.34
N ALA A 228 -7.68 -42.73 -16.28
CA ALA A 228 -7.74 -42.04 -14.99
C ALA A 228 -6.38 -41.74 -14.35
N ASP A 229 -5.42 -42.66 -14.50
CA ASP A 229 -4.03 -42.48 -14.01
C ASP A 229 -3.28 -41.38 -14.79
N VAL A 230 -3.58 -41.20 -16.07
CA VAL A 230 -3.04 -40.09 -16.88
C VAL A 230 -3.70 -38.77 -16.51
N GLN A 231 -5.03 -38.78 -16.30
CA GLN A 231 -5.75 -37.60 -15.83
C GLN A 231 -5.19 -37.11 -14.49
N ALA A 232 -4.96 -38.02 -13.53
CA ALA A 232 -4.36 -37.67 -12.24
C ALA A 232 -2.99 -37.01 -12.39
N LYS A 233 -2.11 -37.56 -13.23
CA LYS A 233 -0.80 -36.95 -13.53
C LYS A 233 -0.91 -35.57 -14.20
N MET A 234 -1.91 -35.38 -15.06
CA MET A 234 -2.19 -34.05 -15.67
C MET A 234 -2.58 -33.01 -14.62
N VAL A 235 -3.43 -33.39 -13.66
CA VAL A 235 -3.83 -32.51 -12.56
C VAL A 235 -2.64 -32.14 -11.70
N ASP A 236 -1.86 -33.13 -11.26
CA ASP A 236 -0.68 -32.86 -10.41
C ASP A 236 0.37 -32.02 -11.15
N GLY A 237 0.58 -32.27 -12.44
CA GLY A 237 1.46 -31.45 -13.28
C GLY A 237 0.98 -30.00 -13.43
N ALA A 238 -0.32 -29.79 -13.58
CA ALA A 238 -0.91 -28.44 -13.66
C ALA A 238 -0.74 -27.69 -12.35
N VAL A 239 -1.03 -28.31 -11.21
CA VAL A 239 -0.85 -27.69 -9.87
C VAL A 239 0.62 -27.38 -9.60
N ALA A 240 1.54 -28.30 -9.95
CA ALA A 240 2.99 -28.05 -9.80
C ALA A 240 3.45 -26.87 -10.68
N LYS A 241 2.95 -26.79 -11.91
CA LYS A 241 3.23 -25.65 -12.81
C LYS A 241 2.70 -24.34 -12.24
N PHE A 242 1.46 -24.34 -11.77
CA PHE A 242 0.85 -23.18 -11.13
C PHE A 242 1.67 -22.70 -9.94
N ALA A 243 2.07 -23.61 -9.04
CA ALA A 243 2.90 -23.27 -7.89
C ALA A 243 4.24 -22.65 -8.32
N LYS A 244 4.88 -23.22 -9.34
CA LYS A 244 6.13 -22.70 -9.89
C LYS A 244 5.99 -21.30 -10.49
N GLU A 245 4.86 -21.02 -11.14
CA GLU A 245 4.60 -19.71 -11.79
C GLU A 245 4.18 -18.63 -10.79
N ASN A 246 3.68 -19.01 -9.61
CA ASN A 246 3.14 -18.07 -8.63
C ASN A 246 4.00 -17.90 -7.36
N ALA A 247 5.00 -18.74 -7.14
CA ALA A 247 5.94 -18.60 -6.03
C ALA A 247 7.22 -17.87 -6.46
N LEU A 248 7.57 -16.77 -5.78
CA LEU A 248 8.68 -15.88 -6.13
C LEU A 248 9.99 -16.63 -6.41
N LEU A 249 10.40 -17.52 -5.50
CA LEU A 249 11.69 -18.21 -5.60
C LEU A 249 11.80 -19.13 -6.82
N SER A 250 10.68 -19.62 -7.35
CA SER A 250 10.63 -20.50 -8.53
C SER A 250 10.28 -19.77 -9.83
N GLN A 251 9.83 -18.52 -9.78
CA GLN A 251 9.58 -17.71 -10.98
C GLN A 251 10.87 -17.48 -11.76
N LEU A 252 10.76 -17.44 -13.10
CA LEU A 252 11.88 -17.04 -13.95
C LEU A 252 12.12 -15.53 -13.83
N PHE A 253 13.36 -15.17 -13.56
CA PHE A 253 13.76 -13.80 -13.31
C PHE A 253 13.52 -12.92 -14.55
N VAL A 254 12.82 -11.82 -14.38
CA VAL A 254 12.39 -10.97 -15.51
C VAL A 254 13.53 -10.36 -16.32
N MET A 255 14.75 -10.28 -15.75
CA MET A 255 15.89 -9.68 -16.43
C MET A 255 16.47 -10.60 -17.53
N ASP A 256 16.36 -11.91 -17.38
CA ASP A 256 16.91 -12.88 -18.33
C ASP A 256 15.88 -13.91 -18.84
N ASN A 257 14.73 -14.03 -18.19
CA ASN A 257 13.66 -14.97 -18.48
C ASN A 257 14.10 -16.45 -18.52
N LYS A 258 15.14 -16.79 -17.79
CA LYS A 258 15.75 -18.13 -17.80
C LYS A 258 16.06 -18.66 -16.42
N THR A 259 16.63 -17.82 -15.55
CA THR A 259 17.13 -18.20 -14.24
C THR A 259 16.04 -18.07 -13.19
N PRO A 260 15.73 -19.10 -12.39
CA PRO A 260 14.85 -18.96 -11.24
C PRO A 260 15.38 -17.92 -10.23
N VAL A 261 14.50 -17.15 -9.60
CA VAL A 261 14.89 -16.13 -8.62
C VAL A 261 15.76 -16.71 -7.50
N ALA A 262 15.43 -17.91 -6.99
CA ALA A 262 16.25 -18.60 -6.00
C ALA A 262 17.70 -18.81 -6.47
N GLN A 263 17.90 -19.16 -7.74
CA GLN A 263 19.23 -19.34 -8.31
C GLN A 263 19.96 -18.01 -8.50
N VAL A 264 19.26 -16.92 -8.81
CA VAL A 264 19.85 -15.58 -8.87
C VAL A 264 20.42 -15.18 -7.52
N VAL A 265 19.65 -15.39 -6.44
CA VAL A 265 20.08 -15.12 -5.06
C VAL A 265 21.29 -15.98 -4.67
N ASP A 266 21.27 -17.30 -4.97
CA ASP A 266 22.37 -18.22 -4.69
C ASP A 266 23.66 -17.84 -5.45
N GLN A 267 23.56 -17.46 -6.71
CA GLN A 267 24.69 -17.00 -7.53
C GLN A 267 25.32 -15.71 -6.98
N ALA A 268 24.48 -14.76 -6.55
CA ALA A 268 24.95 -13.53 -5.91
C ALA A 268 25.67 -13.82 -4.59
N GLY A 269 25.15 -14.73 -3.77
CA GLY A 269 25.79 -15.17 -2.53
C GLY A 269 27.16 -15.84 -2.78
N LYS A 270 27.25 -16.72 -3.77
CA LYS A 270 28.53 -17.34 -4.17
C LYS A 270 29.54 -16.31 -4.63
N ALA A 271 29.12 -15.32 -5.42
CA ALA A 271 30.00 -14.27 -5.91
C ALA A 271 30.49 -13.35 -4.76
N ALA A 272 29.66 -13.11 -3.74
CA ALA A 272 29.99 -12.32 -2.58
C ALA A 272 30.77 -13.10 -1.50
N GLY A 273 30.89 -14.43 -1.62
CA GLY A 273 31.51 -15.28 -0.61
C GLY A 273 30.71 -15.36 0.70
N ALA A 274 29.41 -15.02 0.68
CA ALA A 274 28.51 -15.06 1.82
C ALA A 274 27.15 -15.62 1.42
N LYS A 275 26.47 -16.35 2.33
CA LYS A 275 25.11 -16.80 2.09
C LYS A 275 24.18 -15.58 2.00
N ILE A 276 23.35 -15.49 0.97
CA ILE A 276 22.26 -14.53 0.88
C ILE A 276 20.94 -15.31 0.88
N GLU A 277 20.00 -14.86 1.68
CA GLU A 277 18.68 -15.46 1.78
C GLU A 277 17.61 -14.39 1.56
N LEU A 278 16.73 -14.61 0.59
CA LEU A 278 15.52 -13.83 0.41
C LEU A 278 14.48 -14.38 1.38
N VAL A 279 14.27 -13.68 2.50
CA VAL A 279 13.48 -14.20 3.62
C VAL A 279 12.02 -13.76 3.57
N ASP A 280 11.76 -12.57 3.01
CA ASP A 280 10.40 -12.06 2.89
C ASP A 280 10.33 -10.93 1.85
N TYR A 281 9.11 -10.60 1.42
CA TYR A 281 8.83 -9.43 0.60
C TYR A 281 7.44 -8.87 0.88
N VAL A 282 7.25 -7.60 0.57
CA VAL A 282 5.92 -6.97 0.49
C VAL A 282 5.73 -6.43 -0.91
N ARG A 283 4.53 -6.62 -1.46
CA ARG A 283 4.07 -5.95 -2.65
C ARG A 283 2.68 -5.39 -2.39
N PHE A 284 2.55 -4.08 -2.38
CA PHE A 284 1.27 -3.40 -2.39
C PHE A 284 1.03 -2.75 -3.74
N GLN A 285 -0.08 -3.11 -4.36
CA GLN A 285 -0.61 -2.38 -5.49
C GLN A 285 -1.81 -1.57 -5.04
N LEU A 286 -1.80 -0.30 -5.36
CA LEU A 286 -2.87 0.64 -5.06
C LEU A 286 -4.22 0.11 -5.54
N GLY A 287 -5.21 0.10 -4.64
CA GLY A 287 -6.59 -0.30 -4.94
C GLY A 287 -6.81 -1.79 -5.18
N GLU A 288 -5.78 -2.63 -4.97
CA GLU A 288 -5.89 -4.08 -5.16
C GLU A 288 -7.01 -4.67 -4.28
N GLY A 289 -7.91 -5.47 -4.90
CA GLY A 289 -9.05 -6.10 -4.22
C GLY A 289 -10.21 -5.14 -3.89
N ILE A 290 -10.16 -3.88 -4.31
CA ILE A 290 -11.30 -2.96 -4.21
C ILE A 290 -12.10 -3.05 -5.52
N GLU A 291 -13.36 -3.43 -5.42
CA GLU A 291 -14.27 -3.37 -6.57
C GLU A 291 -14.51 -1.90 -6.94
N LYS A 292 -14.05 -1.51 -8.12
CA LYS A 292 -14.39 -0.22 -8.68
C LYS A 292 -15.81 -0.34 -9.22
N VAL A 293 -16.75 0.38 -8.61
CA VAL A 293 -18.06 0.61 -9.24
C VAL A 293 -17.77 1.48 -10.47
N GLU A 294 -17.86 0.91 -11.67
CA GLU A 294 -17.87 1.70 -12.89
C GLU A 294 -19.13 2.57 -12.82
N SER A 295 -18.95 3.84 -12.48
CA SER A 295 -20.04 4.80 -12.62
C SER A 295 -20.28 4.96 -14.12
N ASP A 296 -21.48 4.61 -14.58
CA ASP A 296 -21.92 4.99 -15.91
C ASP A 296 -22.15 6.50 -15.90
N PHE A 297 -21.09 7.24 -16.23
CA PHE A 297 -21.13 8.70 -16.29
C PHE A 297 -22.27 9.22 -17.17
N ALA A 298 -22.64 8.48 -18.22
CA ALA A 298 -23.78 8.82 -19.07
C ALA A 298 -25.11 8.68 -18.31
N ALA A 299 -25.25 7.61 -17.50
CA ALA A 299 -26.43 7.42 -16.64
C ALA A 299 -26.50 8.46 -15.51
N GLU A 300 -25.36 8.82 -14.88
CA GLU A 300 -25.30 9.86 -13.86
C GLU A 300 -25.68 11.24 -14.43
N VAL A 301 -25.18 11.59 -15.61
CA VAL A 301 -25.52 12.82 -16.30
C VAL A 301 -27.01 12.83 -16.70
N ALA A 302 -27.54 11.71 -17.21
CA ALA A 302 -28.97 11.60 -17.57
C ALA A 302 -29.85 11.74 -16.32
N ALA A 303 -29.50 11.12 -15.20
CA ALA A 303 -30.21 11.25 -13.93
C ALA A 303 -30.16 12.69 -13.38
N ALA A 304 -28.98 13.34 -13.44
CA ALA A 304 -28.82 14.72 -13.02
C ALA A 304 -29.56 15.73 -13.93
N ALA A 305 -29.72 15.39 -15.23
CA ALA A 305 -30.46 16.18 -16.19
C ALA A 305 -31.99 15.90 -16.17
N GLY A 306 -32.45 14.97 -15.31
CA GLY A 306 -33.87 14.57 -15.27
C GLY A 306 -34.36 13.86 -16.53
N LEU A 307 -33.46 13.19 -17.27
CA LEU A 307 -33.70 12.47 -18.51
C LEU A 307 -33.79 10.95 -18.34
N ALA A 308 -33.81 10.46 -17.08
CA ALA A 308 -33.91 9.04 -16.72
C ALA A 308 -35.33 8.68 -16.25
#